data_39edef4875627af6f22b2118aa01b632
#
_entry.id   39edef4875627af6f22b2118aa01b632
#
_cell.length_a   1.000
_cell.length_b   1.000
_cell.length_c   1.000
_cell.angle_alpha   90.00
_cell.angle_beta   90.00
_cell.angle_gamma   90.00
#
_symmetry.space_group_name_H-M   'P 1'
#
loop_
_entity.id
_entity.type
_entity.pdbx_description
1 polymer ?
#
loop_
_entity_poly.entity_id
_entity_poly.type
_entity_poly.pdbx_seq_one_letter_code
_entity_poly.pdbx_strand_id
1 'polypeptide(L)'
;MITELEFKSLAAQGYNRIPLMAEAFADLETPLSLYLKLAAAQGGGKYSFLLESVIGGERFGRYSFIGLPARTVLRASGFGPDARTEVVTDGQVVEMHAGNPLD
;
A
#
# COMPACT_ATOMS: atom_id res chain seq x y z
N MET A 1 -12.07 12.09 -13.03
CA MET A 1 -12.58 10.99 -12.15
C MET A 1 -13.14 9.88 -13.01
N ILE A 2 -12.85 8.64 -12.66
CA ILE A 2 -13.35 7.50 -13.41
C ILE A 2 -14.84 7.27 -13.11
N THR A 3 -15.63 6.98 -14.13
CA THR A 3 -17.04 6.67 -13.96
C THR A 3 -17.22 5.17 -13.72
N GLU A 4 -18.40 4.78 -13.22
CA GLU A 4 -18.74 3.38 -13.04
C GLU A 4 -18.68 2.61 -14.38
N LEU A 5 -19.12 3.23 -15.46
CA LEU A 5 -19.09 2.64 -16.78
C LEU A 5 -17.64 2.41 -17.26
N GLU A 6 -16.77 3.38 -17.07
CA GLU A 6 -15.34 3.24 -17.38
C GLU A 6 -14.70 2.14 -16.56
N PHE A 7 -15.02 2.06 -15.28
CA PHE A 7 -14.51 1.01 -14.39
C PHE A 7 -14.91 -0.37 -14.90
N LYS A 8 -16.18 -0.57 -15.22
CA LYS A 8 -16.68 -1.84 -15.74
C LYS A 8 -16.06 -2.20 -17.07
N SER A 9 -15.84 -1.21 -17.93
CA SER A 9 -15.19 -1.42 -19.22
C SER A 9 -13.76 -1.92 -19.05
N LEU A 10 -13.00 -1.30 -18.15
CA LEU A 10 -11.63 -1.71 -17.86
C LEU A 10 -11.58 -3.12 -17.25
N ALA A 11 -12.48 -3.42 -16.33
CA ALA A 11 -12.58 -4.75 -15.76
C ALA A 11 -12.89 -5.80 -16.81
N ALA A 12 -13.77 -5.50 -17.76
CA ALA A 12 -14.11 -6.39 -18.86
C ALA A 12 -12.93 -6.63 -19.81
N GLN A 13 -11.99 -5.68 -19.91
CA GLN A 13 -10.77 -5.82 -20.69
C GLN A 13 -9.68 -6.64 -20.00
N GLY A 14 -9.92 -7.15 -18.80
CA GLY A 14 -8.99 -7.99 -18.07
C GLY A 14 -8.15 -7.28 -17.03
N TYR A 15 -8.33 -5.98 -16.83
CA TYR A 15 -7.61 -5.26 -15.78
C TYR A 15 -8.16 -5.66 -14.40
N ASN A 16 -7.27 -6.09 -13.51
CA ASN A 16 -7.63 -6.47 -12.14
C ASN A 16 -7.15 -5.46 -11.09
N ARG A 17 -6.53 -4.38 -11.53
CA ARG A 17 -6.13 -3.24 -10.69
C ARG A 17 -6.54 -1.97 -11.40
N ILE A 18 -7.54 -1.29 -10.88
CA ILE A 18 -8.12 -0.11 -11.53
C ILE A 18 -8.09 1.04 -10.54
N PRO A 19 -7.36 2.13 -10.84
CA PRO A 19 -7.35 3.29 -9.97
C PRO A 19 -8.71 3.98 -9.92
N LEU A 20 -9.10 4.35 -8.72
CA LEU A 20 -10.29 5.17 -8.48
C LEU A 20 -9.83 6.53 -7.95
N MET A 21 -10.46 7.59 -8.41
CA MET A 21 -10.17 8.93 -7.94
C MET A 21 -11.41 9.57 -7.35
N ALA A 22 -11.23 10.25 -6.25
CA ALA A 22 -12.30 11.03 -5.63
C ALA A 22 -11.71 12.34 -5.11
N GLU A 23 -12.50 13.40 -5.14
CA GLU A 23 -12.14 14.67 -4.55
C GLU A 23 -13.05 14.96 -3.38
N ALA A 24 -12.48 15.43 -2.29
CA ALA A 24 -13.23 15.76 -1.10
C ALA A 24 -12.55 16.92 -0.36
N PHE A 25 -13.33 17.71 0.34
CA PHE A 25 -12.78 18.69 1.24
C PHE A 25 -12.14 18.02 2.44
N ALA A 26 -10.91 18.40 2.73
CA ALA A 26 -10.14 17.82 3.82
C ALA A 26 -9.49 18.89 4.69
N ASP A 27 -10.18 20.00 4.88
CA ASP A 27 -9.64 21.17 5.58
C ASP A 27 -9.21 20.88 7.01
N LEU A 28 -9.85 19.91 7.64
CA LEU A 28 -9.56 19.48 9.01
C LEU A 28 -8.75 18.19 9.09
N GLU A 29 -8.27 17.71 7.95
CA GLU A 29 -7.52 16.46 7.90
C GLU A 29 -6.06 16.69 7.51
N THR A 30 -5.18 15.86 8.07
CA THR A 30 -3.79 15.74 7.65
C THR A 30 -3.57 14.34 7.08
N PRO A 31 -2.47 14.10 6.35
CA PRO A 31 -2.15 12.73 5.95
C PRO A 31 -2.12 11.76 7.13
N LEU A 32 -1.57 12.19 8.27
CA LEU A 32 -1.52 11.35 9.47
C LEU A 32 -2.92 11.05 10.02
N SER A 33 -3.80 12.06 10.11
CA SER A 33 -5.15 11.84 10.63
C SER A 33 -5.96 10.91 9.73
N LEU A 34 -5.81 11.05 8.41
CA LEU A 34 -6.44 10.14 7.46
C LEU A 34 -5.90 8.71 7.58
N TYR A 35 -4.59 8.58 7.73
CA TYR A 35 -3.96 7.27 7.93
C TYR A 35 -4.53 6.57 9.16
N LEU A 36 -4.62 7.28 10.28
CA LEU A 36 -5.13 6.70 11.51
C LEU A 36 -6.59 6.25 11.38
N LYS A 37 -7.42 7.06 10.73
CA LYS A 37 -8.82 6.71 10.50
C LYS A 37 -8.98 5.50 9.59
N LEU A 38 -8.24 5.46 8.48
CA LEU A 38 -8.33 4.37 7.52
C LEU A 38 -7.77 3.07 8.06
N ALA A 39 -6.66 3.13 8.78
CA ALA A 39 -6.08 1.94 9.40
C ALA A 39 -7.00 1.35 10.46
N ALA A 40 -7.62 2.20 11.28
CA ALA A 40 -8.58 1.75 12.28
C ALA A 40 -9.80 1.09 11.64
N ALA A 41 -10.30 1.63 10.53
CA ALA A 41 -11.43 1.06 9.81
C ALA A 41 -11.15 -0.34 9.26
N GLN A 42 -9.86 -0.67 9.05
CA GLN A 42 -9.44 -1.98 8.54
C GLN A 42 -9.02 -2.95 9.66
N GLY A 43 -9.37 -2.66 10.89
CA GLY A 43 -9.16 -3.60 11.98
C GLY A 43 -7.83 -3.55 12.69
N GLY A 44 -7.10 -2.44 12.64
CA GLY A 44 -5.95 -2.27 13.52
C GLY A 44 -4.61 -1.99 12.89
N GLY A 45 -4.52 -1.76 11.62
CA GLY A 45 -3.33 -1.20 10.99
C GLY A 45 -2.10 -2.10 10.84
N LYS A 46 -2.25 -3.41 10.95
CA LYS A 46 -1.14 -4.33 10.77
C LYS A 46 -0.69 -4.35 9.31
N TYR A 47 0.62 -4.16 9.09
CA TYR A 47 1.22 -4.02 7.76
C TYR A 47 0.61 -2.89 6.94
N SER A 48 0.29 -1.80 7.59
CA SER A 48 -0.09 -0.55 6.94
C SER A 48 1.08 0.43 6.98
N PHE A 49 1.02 1.47 6.18
CA PHE A 49 2.08 2.47 6.16
C PHE A 49 1.57 3.85 5.76
N LEU A 50 2.35 4.86 6.11
CA LEU A 50 2.19 6.22 5.64
C LEU A 50 3.54 6.71 5.12
N LEU A 51 3.57 7.11 3.87
CA LEU A 51 4.74 7.74 3.26
C LEU A 51 4.40 9.19 2.93
N GLU A 52 5.20 10.09 3.45
CA GLU A 52 5.07 11.53 3.16
C GLU A 52 6.27 12.00 2.39
N SER A 53 6.07 12.84 1.38
CA SER A 53 7.17 13.44 0.65
C SER A 53 7.48 14.83 1.20
N VAL A 54 8.77 15.16 1.22
CA VAL A 54 9.27 16.48 1.59
C VAL A 54 10.06 17.01 0.40
N ILE A 55 9.73 18.17 -0.07
CA ILE A 55 10.39 18.79 -1.22
C ILE A 55 11.15 20.04 -0.77
N GLY A 56 12.46 20.09 -1.09
CA GLY A 56 13.27 21.29 -0.88
C GLY A 56 13.38 21.75 0.58
N GLY A 57 13.33 20.84 1.53
CA GLY A 57 13.38 21.16 2.95
C GLY A 57 12.05 21.68 3.51
N GLU A 58 11.02 21.72 2.71
CA GLU A 58 9.69 22.09 3.17
C GLU A 58 9.04 20.93 3.93
N ARG A 59 8.16 21.29 4.86
CA ARG A 59 7.47 20.34 5.73
C ARG A 59 6.45 19.48 5.00
N PHE A 60 5.93 19.99 3.87
CA PHE A 60 4.84 19.35 3.14
C PHE A 60 5.29 19.09 1.72
N GLY A 61 5.30 17.84 1.35
CA GLY A 61 5.43 17.44 -0.03
C GLY A 61 4.09 17.52 -0.75
N ARG A 62 4.12 17.31 -2.04
CA ARG A 62 2.93 17.37 -2.88
C ARG A 62 2.02 16.15 -2.70
N TYR A 63 2.59 15.00 -2.40
CA TYR A 63 1.84 13.75 -2.31
C TYR A 63 2.19 13.00 -1.04
N SER A 64 1.19 12.32 -0.51
CA SER A 64 1.38 11.33 0.54
C SER A 64 0.75 10.02 0.10
N PHE A 65 1.30 8.91 0.55
CA PHE A 65 0.83 7.58 0.21
C PHE A 65 0.44 6.84 1.48
N ILE A 66 -0.76 6.32 1.49
CA ILE A 66 -1.26 5.52 2.61
C ILE A 66 -1.47 4.10 2.11
N GLY A 67 -0.77 3.14 2.73
CA GLY A 67 -0.99 1.74 2.48
C GLY A 67 -1.92 1.17 3.54
N LEU A 68 -3.02 0.61 3.12
CA LEU A 68 -3.99 -0.01 4.02
C LEU A 68 -3.47 -1.37 4.49
N PRO A 69 -3.96 -1.90 5.62
CA PRO A 69 -3.50 -3.19 6.13
C PRO A 69 -3.54 -4.30 5.08
N ALA A 70 -2.46 -5.04 4.98
CA ALA A 70 -2.31 -6.09 3.97
C ALA A 70 -2.39 -7.48 4.62
N ARG A 71 -3.08 -8.40 3.95
CA ARG A 71 -3.13 -9.80 4.35
C ARG A 71 -1.86 -10.54 3.95
N THR A 72 -1.32 -10.20 2.79
CA THR A 72 -0.16 -10.88 2.23
C THR A 72 0.98 -9.90 2.11
N VAL A 73 2.13 -10.27 2.65
CA VAL A 73 3.35 -9.46 2.59
C VAL A 73 4.52 -10.33 2.15
N LEU A 74 5.48 -9.69 1.52
CA LEU A 74 6.77 -10.29 1.24
C LEU A 74 7.74 -9.85 2.32
N ARG A 75 8.38 -10.82 2.96
CA ARG A 75 9.35 -10.55 4.02
C ARG A 75 10.70 -11.09 3.63
N ALA A 76 11.65 -10.19 3.38
CA ALA A 76 13.01 -10.56 3.01
C ALA A 76 13.92 -10.44 4.22
N SER A 77 14.85 -11.39 4.35
CA SER A 77 15.83 -11.40 5.45
C SER A 77 17.12 -12.03 4.98
N GLY A 78 18.22 -11.73 5.71
CA GLY A 78 19.54 -12.23 5.39
C GLY A 78 20.26 -11.43 4.33
N PHE A 79 21.52 -11.80 4.07
CA PHE A 79 22.38 -11.12 3.10
C PHE A 79 23.11 -12.15 2.25
N GLY A 80 23.36 -11.80 0.99
CA GLY A 80 24.14 -12.63 0.07
C GLY A 80 23.53 -14.02 -0.09
N PRO A 81 24.33 -15.10 0.06
CA PRO A 81 23.82 -16.46 -0.13
C PRO A 81 22.76 -16.87 0.87
N ASP A 82 22.71 -16.20 2.04
CA ASP A 82 21.74 -16.50 3.09
C ASP A 82 20.45 -15.70 2.95
N ALA A 83 20.34 -14.86 1.92
CA ALA A 83 19.12 -14.08 1.68
C ALA A 83 17.96 -14.99 1.32
N ARG A 84 16.79 -14.67 1.86
CA ARG A 84 15.57 -15.40 1.56
C ARG A 84 14.37 -14.48 1.65
N THR A 85 13.35 -14.84 0.89
CA THR A 85 12.07 -14.13 0.88
C THR A 85 10.97 -15.08 1.26
N GLU A 86 10.14 -14.66 2.18
CA GLU A 86 8.97 -15.42 2.61
C GLU A 86 7.72 -14.69 2.15
N VAL A 87 6.74 -15.44 1.66
CA VAL A 87 5.39 -14.92 1.42
C VAL A 87 4.56 -15.26 2.63
N VAL A 88 4.09 -14.24 3.33
CA VAL A 88 3.34 -14.39 4.59
C VAL A 88 1.91 -13.95 4.35
N THR A 89 0.95 -14.85 4.57
CA THR A 89 -0.48 -14.56 4.45
C THR A 89 -1.16 -14.85 5.78
N ASP A 90 -1.86 -13.85 6.31
CA ASP A 90 -2.55 -13.95 7.61
C ASP A 90 -1.62 -14.41 8.75
N GLY A 91 -0.36 -13.96 8.71
CA GLY A 91 0.62 -14.29 9.73
C GLY A 91 1.32 -15.64 9.56
N GLN A 92 1.02 -16.37 8.50
CA GLN A 92 1.62 -17.68 8.24
C GLN A 92 2.45 -17.67 6.97
N VAL A 93 3.63 -18.26 7.02
CA VAL A 93 4.49 -18.40 5.84
C VAL A 93 3.88 -19.44 4.91
N VAL A 94 3.53 -19.02 3.70
CA VAL A 94 2.92 -19.88 2.68
C VAL A 94 3.88 -20.24 1.55
N GLU A 95 4.93 -19.44 1.35
CA GLU A 95 5.99 -19.71 0.38
C GLU A 95 7.32 -19.22 0.91
N MET A 96 8.41 -19.83 0.46
CA MET A 96 9.76 -19.42 0.80
C MET A 96 10.65 -19.52 -0.44
N HIS A 97 11.42 -18.48 -0.69
CA HIS A 97 12.36 -18.43 -1.82
C HIS A 97 13.75 -18.07 -1.33
N ALA A 98 14.75 -18.80 -1.81
CA ALA A 98 16.15 -18.48 -1.52
C ALA A 98 16.70 -17.51 -2.54
N GLY A 99 17.67 -16.72 -2.13
CA GLY A 99 18.38 -15.78 -2.99
C GLY A 99 17.94 -14.34 -2.81
N ASN A 100 18.46 -13.47 -3.67
CA ASN A 100 18.20 -12.04 -3.59
C ASN A 100 16.73 -11.76 -3.92
N PRO A 101 16.00 -11.05 -3.05
CA PRO A 101 14.57 -10.78 -3.28
C PRO A 101 14.31 -9.87 -4.47
N LEU A 102 15.34 -9.18 -4.98
CA LEU A 102 15.20 -8.29 -6.13
C LEU A 102 15.52 -8.97 -7.46
N ASP A 103 15.90 -10.22 -7.45
CA ASP A 103 16.21 -11.00 -8.66
C ASP A 103 14.98 -11.71 -9.21
#